data_3224c68e008225966fd688918ffc9568
#
_entry.id   3224c68e008225966fd688918ffc9568
#
_cell.length_a   1.000
_cell.length_b   1.000
_cell.length_c   1.000
_cell.angle_alpha   90.00
_cell.angle_beta   90.00
_cell.angle_gamma   90.00
#
_symmetry.space_group_name_H-M   'P 1'
#
loop_
_entity.id
_entity.type
_entity.pdbx_description
1 polymer ?
#
loop_
_entity_poly.entity_id
_entity_poly.type
_entity_poly.pdbx_seq_one_letter_code
_entity_poly.pdbx_strand_id
1 'polypeptide(L)'
;MKRLSIFVSGGGTNLQRIAVYFSSNPNVEIVNVRCNNPNAYAIERAKNLGIPCKLINRAEFKSEDFTKELLNQNIDLIVLAGFLWLVPKHLIDAFPNKIINIHPALLPKYGGKGFYGEHVHEAVVAAKEEYSGITIHYVNEH
;
A
#
# COMPACT_ATOMS: atom_id res chain seq x y z
N MET A 1 14.35 0.53 -10.20
CA MET A 1 13.48 -0.35 -9.42
C MET A 1 12.51 0.46 -8.58
N LYS A 2 11.24 0.11 -8.62
CA LYS A 2 10.24 0.78 -7.79
C LYS A 2 10.08 0.03 -6.48
N ARG A 3 10.08 0.76 -5.39
CA ARG A 3 10.06 0.19 -4.03
C ARG A 3 8.73 0.52 -3.36
N LEU A 4 7.99 -0.52 -3.03
CA LEU A 4 6.64 -0.40 -2.47
C LEU A 4 6.62 -0.75 -0.99
N SER A 5 5.80 -0.03 -0.23
CA SER A 5 5.43 -0.42 1.13
C SER A 5 3.92 -0.58 1.15
N ILE A 6 3.44 -1.68 1.69
CA ILE A 6 2.01 -1.99 1.69
C ILE A 6 1.50 -1.96 3.13
N PHE A 7 0.49 -1.14 3.37
CA PHE A 7 -0.12 -0.99 4.71
C PHE A 7 -1.43 -1.77 4.74
N VAL A 8 -1.62 -2.58 5.76
CA VAL A 8 -2.77 -3.47 5.89
C VAL A 8 -3.35 -3.43 7.30
N SER A 9 -4.63 -3.77 7.43
CA SER A 9 -5.28 -3.90 8.73
C SER A 9 -5.99 -5.24 8.90
N GLY A 10 -6.25 -5.96 7.84
CA GLY A 10 -7.10 -7.14 7.87
C GLY A 10 -6.53 -8.36 7.17
N GLY A 11 -7.32 -8.97 6.31
CA GLY A 11 -6.98 -10.26 5.71
C GLY A 11 -5.82 -10.28 4.75
N GLY A 12 -5.51 -9.14 4.12
CA GLY A 12 -4.36 -9.07 3.22
C GLY A 12 -4.58 -9.68 1.84
N THR A 13 -5.83 -9.78 1.40
CA THR A 13 -6.12 -10.35 0.08
C THR A 13 -5.48 -9.51 -1.03
N ASN A 14 -5.59 -8.19 -0.94
CA ASN A 14 -4.96 -7.31 -1.93
C ASN A 14 -3.44 -7.36 -1.85
N LEU A 15 -2.89 -7.48 -0.64
CA LEU A 15 -1.47 -7.70 -0.47
C LEU A 15 -1.02 -8.94 -1.23
N GLN A 16 -1.74 -10.04 -1.04
CA GLN A 16 -1.43 -11.31 -1.70
C GLN A 16 -1.43 -11.15 -3.22
N ARG A 17 -2.47 -10.51 -3.75
CA ARG A 17 -2.62 -10.33 -5.19
C ARG A 17 -1.51 -9.48 -5.78
N ILE A 18 -1.19 -8.38 -5.13
CA ILE A 18 -0.13 -7.48 -5.58
C ILE A 18 1.21 -8.19 -5.55
N ALA A 19 1.50 -8.91 -4.47
CA ALA A 19 2.76 -9.63 -4.33
C ALA A 19 2.93 -10.69 -5.40
N VAL A 20 1.88 -11.45 -5.67
CA VAL A 20 1.91 -12.49 -6.70
C VAL A 20 2.10 -11.88 -8.07
N TYR A 21 1.38 -10.79 -8.34
CA TYR A 21 1.47 -10.13 -9.65
C TYR A 21 2.90 -9.66 -9.95
N PHE A 22 3.57 -9.10 -8.95
CA PHE A 22 4.92 -8.55 -9.15
C PHE A 22 6.04 -9.54 -8.83
N SER A 23 5.73 -10.77 -8.48
CA SER A 23 6.72 -11.74 -8.01
C SER A 23 7.85 -12.00 -9.00
N SER A 24 7.57 -11.86 -10.29
CA SER A 24 8.57 -12.09 -11.34
C SER A 24 9.06 -10.81 -11.99
N ASN A 25 8.65 -9.66 -11.47
CA ASN A 25 9.03 -8.39 -12.07
C ASN A 25 10.28 -7.84 -11.39
N PRO A 26 11.44 -7.82 -12.09
CA PRO A 26 12.69 -7.36 -11.48
C PRO A 26 12.72 -5.86 -11.23
N ASN A 27 11.74 -5.12 -11.75
CA ASN A 27 11.69 -3.67 -11.60
C ASN A 27 10.80 -3.21 -10.44
N VAL A 28 10.20 -4.14 -9.71
CA VAL A 28 9.33 -3.83 -8.57
C VAL A 28 9.75 -4.68 -7.39
N GLU A 29 9.92 -4.03 -6.25
CA GLU A 29 10.20 -4.71 -4.99
C GLU A 29 9.18 -4.28 -3.95
N ILE A 30 8.55 -5.24 -3.28
CA ILE A 30 7.74 -4.94 -2.11
C ILE A 30 8.68 -5.00 -0.92
N VAL A 31 9.08 -3.84 -0.43
CA VAL A 31 10.12 -3.72 0.59
C VAL A 31 9.62 -4.23 1.93
N ASN A 32 8.39 -3.86 2.29
CA ASN A 32 7.82 -4.29 3.56
C ASN A 32 6.31 -4.16 3.55
N VAL A 33 5.74 -4.79 4.57
CA VAL A 33 4.32 -4.65 4.92
C VAL A 33 4.26 -4.03 6.31
N ARG A 34 3.40 -3.04 6.49
CA ARG A 34 3.13 -2.45 7.79
C ARG A 34 1.70 -2.81 8.17
N CYS A 35 1.53 -3.35 9.35
CA CYS A 35 0.23 -3.81 9.82
C CYS A 35 -0.09 -3.17 11.16
N ASN A 36 -1.32 -2.68 11.31
CA ASN A 36 -1.75 -2.03 12.55
C ASN A 36 -2.64 -2.91 13.43
N ASN A 37 -2.75 -4.19 13.11
CA ASN A 37 -3.58 -5.12 13.85
C ASN A 37 -2.81 -6.42 14.07
N PRO A 38 -2.46 -6.76 15.33
CA PRO A 38 -1.67 -7.96 15.59
C PRO A 38 -2.41 -9.27 15.28
N ASN A 39 -3.72 -9.20 15.10
CA ASN A 39 -4.52 -10.37 14.77
C ASN A 39 -4.84 -10.49 13.30
N ALA A 40 -4.26 -9.64 12.46
CA ALA A 40 -4.55 -9.62 11.04
C ALA A 40 -3.93 -10.82 10.33
N TYR A 41 -4.71 -11.48 9.50
CA TYR A 41 -4.20 -12.60 8.71
C TYR A 41 -3.16 -12.14 7.68
N ALA A 42 -3.16 -10.87 7.34
CA ALA A 42 -2.15 -10.29 6.44
C ALA A 42 -0.72 -10.55 6.94
N ILE A 43 -0.53 -10.65 8.27
CA ILE A 43 0.79 -10.94 8.84
C ILE A 43 1.27 -12.31 8.37
N GLU A 44 0.38 -13.30 8.40
CA GLU A 44 0.70 -14.64 7.96
C GLU A 44 0.95 -14.68 6.46
N ARG A 45 0.18 -13.92 5.69
CA ARG A 45 0.38 -13.84 4.25
C ARG A 45 1.75 -13.24 3.91
N ALA A 46 2.14 -12.17 4.60
CA ALA A 46 3.44 -11.55 4.39
C ALA A 46 4.56 -12.53 4.70
N LYS A 47 4.43 -13.26 5.79
CA LYS A 47 5.41 -14.28 6.19
C LYS A 47 5.55 -15.34 5.10
N ASN A 48 4.44 -15.84 4.62
CA ASN A 48 4.45 -16.88 3.58
C ASN A 48 4.99 -16.37 2.25
N LEU A 49 4.85 -15.09 1.99
CA LEU A 49 5.38 -14.45 0.78
C LEU A 49 6.85 -14.06 0.92
N GLY A 50 7.43 -14.20 2.10
CA GLY A 50 8.81 -13.79 2.34
C GLY A 50 9.01 -12.30 2.42
N ILE A 51 7.97 -11.54 2.73
CA ILE A 51 8.03 -10.09 2.81
C ILE A 51 8.11 -9.68 4.27
N PRO A 52 9.08 -8.83 4.66
CA PRO A 52 9.15 -8.34 6.03
C PRO A 52 7.86 -7.63 6.42
N CYS A 53 7.32 -8.00 7.57
CA CYS A 53 6.10 -7.39 8.08
C CYS A 53 6.36 -6.86 9.48
N LYS A 54 6.02 -5.60 9.70
CA LYS A 54 6.20 -4.96 10.99
C LYS A 54 4.88 -4.40 11.48
N LEU A 55 4.58 -4.71 12.74
CA LEU A 55 3.44 -4.10 13.40
C LEU A 55 3.75 -2.65 13.73
N ILE A 56 2.76 -1.81 13.59
CA ILE A 56 2.86 -0.41 13.98
C ILE A 56 1.72 -0.09 14.94
N ASN A 57 2.04 0.68 15.98
CA ASN A 57 1.02 1.19 16.86
C ASN A 57 0.65 2.61 16.44
N ARG A 58 -0.38 3.16 17.07
CA ARG A 58 -0.88 4.46 16.66
C ARG A 58 0.14 5.59 16.91
N ALA A 59 0.87 5.53 18.01
CA ALA A 59 1.87 6.54 18.32
C ALA A 59 3.00 6.54 17.28
N GLU A 60 3.49 5.35 16.91
CA GLU A 60 4.50 5.23 15.86
C GLU A 60 4.01 5.77 14.53
N PHE A 61 2.78 5.41 14.17
CA PHE A 61 2.22 5.80 12.88
C PHE A 61 2.08 7.32 12.76
N LYS A 62 1.79 7.99 13.87
CA LYS A 62 1.65 9.45 13.90
C LYS A 62 2.97 10.17 13.98
N SER A 63 4.05 9.48 14.27
CA SER A 63 5.36 10.11 14.48
C SER A 63 6.01 10.49 13.16
N GLU A 64 6.78 11.56 13.16
CA GLU A 64 7.56 11.94 12.00
C GLU A 64 8.71 10.97 11.76
N ASP A 65 9.15 10.27 12.79
CA ASP A 65 10.20 9.26 12.66
C ASP A 65 9.76 8.11 11.75
N PHE A 66 8.49 7.75 11.79
CA PHE A 66 7.95 6.74 10.91
C PHE A 66 8.06 7.17 9.44
N THR A 67 7.69 8.42 9.17
CA THR A 67 7.81 8.99 7.82
C THR A 67 9.26 9.02 7.38
N LYS A 68 10.18 9.42 8.26
CA LYS A 68 11.60 9.44 7.95
C LYS A 68 12.14 8.04 7.64
N GLU A 69 11.68 7.05 8.37
CA GLU A 69 12.08 5.67 8.13
C GLU A 69 11.73 5.22 6.72
N LEU A 70 10.49 5.51 6.29
CA LEU A 70 10.07 5.17 4.94
C LEU A 70 10.88 5.91 3.87
N LEU A 71 11.18 7.18 4.12
CA LEU A 71 12.04 7.95 3.20
C LEU A 71 13.43 7.34 3.13
N ASN A 72 13.98 6.95 4.26
CA ASN A 72 15.32 6.34 4.32
C ASN A 72 15.35 4.97 3.64
N GLN A 73 14.24 4.29 3.58
CA GLN A 73 14.13 3.02 2.86
C GLN A 73 13.90 3.23 1.37
N ASN A 74 13.87 4.46 0.91
CA ASN A 74 13.67 4.81 -0.49
C ASN A 74 12.36 4.24 -1.05
N ILE A 75 11.30 4.34 -0.27
CA ILE A 75 9.99 3.89 -0.73
C ILE A 75 9.49 4.85 -1.80
N ASP A 76 9.06 4.30 -2.93
CA ASP A 76 8.53 5.06 -4.05
C ASP A 76 7.02 5.18 -4.03
N LEU A 77 6.34 4.18 -3.47
CA LEU A 77 4.88 4.16 -3.44
C LEU A 77 4.40 3.46 -2.19
N ILE A 78 3.43 4.05 -1.52
CA ILE A 78 2.75 3.44 -0.39
C ILE A 78 1.37 2.99 -0.86
N VAL A 79 1.05 1.73 -0.64
CA VAL A 79 -0.25 1.16 -1.02
C VAL A 79 -1.04 0.86 0.24
N LEU A 80 -2.20 1.48 0.38
CA LEU A 80 -3.11 1.18 1.48
C LEU A 80 -4.06 0.09 1.01
N ALA A 81 -3.81 -1.12 1.46
CA ALA A 81 -4.57 -2.29 1.03
C ALA A 81 -5.51 -2.73 2.16
N GLY A 82 -6.63 -2.07 2.28
CA GLY A 82 -7.55 -2.32 3.37
C GLY A 82 -7.05 -1.77 4.70
N PHE A 83 -6.32 -0.69 4.67
CA PHE A 83 -5.77 -0.06 5.86
C PHE A 83 -6.78 0.92 6.43
N LEU A 84 -7.04 0.82 7.74
CA LEU A 84 -8.17 1.52 8.35
C LEU A 84 -7.84 2.85 9.03
N TRP A 85 -6.58 3.15 9.28
CA TRP A 85 -6.23 4.42 9.94
C TRP A 85 -6.08 5.54 8.91
N LEU A 86 -6.40 6.76 9.36
CA LEU A 86 -6.17 7.94 8.55
C LEU A 86 -4.68 8.25 8.49
N VAL A 87 -4.21 8.57 7.32
CA VAL A 87 -2.79 8.86 7.09
C VAL A 87 -2.47 10.27 7.60
N PRO A 88 -1.42 10.44 8.41
CA PRO A 88 -1.06 11.77 8.93
C PRO A 88 -0.59 12.68 7.80
N LYS A 89 -0.80 13.98 8.01
CA LYS A 89 -0.42 14.98 7.02
C LYS A 89 1.06 14.94 6.66
N HIS A 90 1.95 14.77 7.64
CA HIS A 90 3.39 14.74 7.35
C HIS A 90 3.79 13.58 6.45
N LEU A 91 3.06 12.47 6.54
CA LEU A 91 3.31 11.33 5.65
C LEU A 91 2.82 11.67 4.23
N ILE A 92 1.64 12.26 4.11
CA ILE A 92 1.10 12.67 2.81
C ILE A 92 2.04 13.67 2.15
N ASP A 93 2.52 14.65 2.92
CA ASP A 93 3.41 15.68 2.39
C ASP A 93 4.74 15.13 1.93
N ALA A 94 5.23 14.09 2.59
CA ALA A 94 6.51 13.46 2.22
C ALA A 94 6.39 12.57 0.98
N PHE A 95 5.19 12.10 0.68
CA PHE A 95 4.94 11.21 -0.45
C PHE A 95 3.84 11.77 -1.35
N PRO A 96 4.05 12.95 -1.94
CA PRO A 96 3.01 13.58 -2.76
C PRO A 96 2.70 12.74 -3.98
N ASN A 97 1.41 12.43 -4.16
CA ASN A 97 0.92 11.59 -5.26
C ASN A 97 1.55 10.19 -5.28
N LYS A 98 2.02 9.73 -4.11
CA LYS A 98 2.68 8.41 -3.99
C LYS A 98 2.05 7.54 -2.92
N ILE A 99 0.83 7.87 -2.50
CA ILE A 99 0.05 7.03 -1.61
C ILE A 99 -1.25 6.72 -2.31
N ILE A 100 -1.51 5.45 -2.54
CA ILE A 100 -2.77 5.03 -3.17
C ILE A 100 -3.54 4.15 -2.20
N ASN A 101 -4.87 4.23 -2.30
CA ASN A 101 -5.77 3.42 -1.50
C ASN A 101 -6.54 2.50 -2.43
N ILE A 102 -6.55 1.23 -2.09
CA ILE A 102 -7.28 0.22 -2.86
C ILE A 102 -8.52 -0.15 -2.07
N HIS A 103 -9.68 0.12 -2.65
CA HIS A 103 -10.95 -0.25 -2.06
C HIS A 103 -11.47 -1.54 -2.69
N PRO A 104 -11.78 -2.54 -1.89
CA PRO A 104 -12.37 -3.76 -2.43
C PRO A 104 -13.81 -3.58 -2.88
N ALA A 105 -14.44 -2.50 -2.45
CA ALA A 105 -15.83 -2.25 -2.81
C ALA A 105 -15.93 -1.64 -4.20
N LEU A 106 -16.94 -2.07 -4.94
CA LEU A 106 -17.24 -1.51 -6.23
C LEU A 106 -17.83 -0.12 -6.05
N LEU A 107 -17.16 0.88 -6.58
CA LEU A 107 -17.68 2.23 -6.60
C LEU A 107 -18.20 2.54 -7.98
N PRO A 108 -19.19 3.44 -8.07
CA PRO A 108 -19.81 3.74 -9.35
C PRO A 108 -18.86 4.34 -10.37
N LYS A 109 -17.75 4.86 -9.90
CA LYS A 109 -16.74 5.42 -10.78
C LYS A 109 -15.39 4.99 -10.34
N TYR A 110 -14.50 4.89 -11.28
CA TYR A 110 -13.11 4.77 -10.95
C TYR A 110 -12.74 6.06 -10.28
N GLY A 111 -12.69 6.07 -8.99
CA GLY A 111 -12.43 7.27 -8.23
C GLY A 111 -11.08 7.86 -8.52
N GLY A 112 -10.42 7.35 -9.45
CA GLY A 112 -9.06 7.67 -9.54
C GLY A 112 -8.67 8.54 -10.67
N LYS A 113 -9.09 9.70 -10.67
CA LYS A 113 -8.43 10.66 -11.51
C LYS A 113 -7.00 10.77 -11.03
N GLY A 114 -6.05 10.79 -11.93
CA GLY A 114 -4.68 11.02 -11.56
C GLY A 114 -3.88 9.77 -11.26
N PHE A 115 -4.29 8.64 -11.71
CA PHE A 115 -3.49 7.44 -11.62
C PHE A 115 -2.41 7.43 -12.66
N TYR A 116 -1.63 8.47 -12.75
CA TYR A 116 -0.70 8.58 -13.85
C TYR A 116 0.70 8.54 -13.30
N GLY A 117 1.43 7.59 -13.63
CA GLY A 117 2.77 7.33 -13.21
C GLY A 117 2.97 5.85 -13.35
N GLU A 118 4.09 5.41 -13.83
CA GLU A 118 4.31 4.01 -14.16
C GLU A 118 4.00 3.07 -12.99
N HIS A 119 4.52 3.38 -11.81
CA HIS A 119 4.35 2.50 -10.67
C HIS A 119 2.92 2.49 -10.14
N VAL A 120 2.21 3.61 -10.25
CA VAL A 120 0.79 3.66 -9.90
C VAL A 120 0.00 2.86 -10.92
N HIS A 121 0.34 3.02 -12.20
CA HIS A 121 -0.31 2.27 -13.27
C HIS A 121 -0.15 0.77 -13.07
N GLU A 122 1.04 0.32 -12.71
CA GLU A 122 1.29 -1.09 -12.47
C GLU A 122 0.45 -1.62 -11.30
N ALA A 123 0.33 -0.85 -10.24
CA ALA A 123 -0.50 -1.24 -9.09
C ALA A 123 -1.98 -1.32 -9.49
N VAL A 124 -2.45 -0.39 -10.32
CA VAL A 124 -3.81 -0.41 -10.83
C VAL A 124 -4.05 -1.67 -11.68
N VAL A 125 -3.13 -1.97 -12.56
CA VAL A 125 -3.23 -3.16 -13.40
C VAL A 125 -3.28 -4.42 -12.55
N ALA A 126 -2.40 -4.53 -11.57
CA ALA A 126 -2.38 -5.68 -10.67
C ALA A 126 -3.70 -5.87 -9.95
N ALA A 127 -4.28 -4.78 -9.46
CA ALA A 127 -5.56 -4.85 -8.76
C ALA A 127 -6.71 -5.22 -9.70
N LYS A 128 -6.74 -4.61 -10.89
CA LYS A 128 -7.83 -4.85 -11.85
C LYS A 128 -7.80 -6.24 -12.47
N GLU A 129 -6.64 -6.79 -12.65
CA GLU A 129 -6.50 -8.15 -13.19
C GLU A 129 -7.21 -9.16 -12.31
N GLU A 130 -7.18 -8.94 -11.01
CA GLU A 130 -7.71 -9.89 -10.05
C GLU A 130 -9.11 -9.55 -9.54
N TYR A 131 -9.48 -8.28 -9.59
CA TYR A 131 -10.75 -7.81 -9.04
C TYR A 131 -11.42 -6.84 -9.99
N SER A 132 -12.49 -7.26 -10.63
CA SER A 132 -13.30 -6.31 -11.35
C SER A 132 -14.01 -5.41 -10.32
N GLY A 133 -14.06 -4.12 -10.60
CA GLY A 133 -14.76 -3.18 -9.75
C GLY A 133 -13.99 -2.63 -8.57
N ILE A 134 -12.70 -2.89 -8.50
CA ILE A 134 -11.86 -2.25 -7.48
C ILE A 134 -11.69 -0.78 -7.81
N THR A 135 -11.78 0.05 -6.79
CA THR A 135 -11.50 1.47 -6.89
C THR A 135 -10.16 1.78 -6.28
N ILE A 136 -9.36 2.53 -7.02
CA ILE A 136 -8.04 2.96 -6.58
C ILE A 136 -7.98 4.47 -6.72
N HIS A 137 -7.46 5.15 -5.70
CA HIS A 137 -7.31 6.60 -5.75
C HIS A 137 -6.09 7.04 -4.95
N TYR A 138 -5.58 8.22 -5.28
CA TYR A 138 -4.53 8.84 -4.49
C TYR A 138 -5.07 9.33 -3.17
N VAL A 139 -4.24 9.23 -2.15
CA VAL A 139 -4.54 9.79 -0.83
C VAL A 139 -3.88 11.15 -0.73
N ASN A 140 -4.65 12.15 -0.36
CA ASN A 140 -4.15 13.51 -0.13
C ASN A 140 -4.87 14.10 1.08
N GLU A 141 -4.68 15.39 1.33
CA GLU A 141 -5.26 16.07 2.49
C GLU A 141 -6.78 16.23 2.41
N HIS A 142 -7.34 16.03 1.27
CA HIS A 142 -8.77 16.26 1.03
C HIS A 142 -9.57 14.93 1.00
#